data_1088b2c48654da854376331d4d356222
#
_entry.id   1088b2c48654da854376331d4d356222
#
_cell.length_a   1.000
_cell.length_b   1.000
_cell.length_c   1.000
_cell.angle_alpha   90.00
_cell.angle_beta   90.00
_cell.angle_gamma   90.00
#
_symmetry.space_group_name_H-M   'P 1'
#
loop_
_entity.id
_entity.type
_entity.pdbx_description
1 polymer ?
#
loop_
_entity_poly.entity_id
_entity_poly.type
_entity_poly.pdbx_seq_one_letter_code
_entity_poly.pdbx_strand_id
1 'polypeptide(L)'
;MERLNDYRTVFISEFCDFERAKKGKVYPAGSICVQVSATKGQTAYLEKDQEVDSKYCVFTFKKDCCTRYIYIVFCQALPEFLHRVQTGLNIVPEVFLQFQIPVHNSRELQEHIVACISSIDAEIRKEEEYIESAKMCKKIHLQKMFI
;
A
#
# COMPACT_ATOMS: atom_id res chain seq x y z
N MET A 1 23.96 5.06 15.31
CA MET A 1 23.22 5.47 14.10
C MET A 1 23.16 4.24 13.20
N GLU A 2 22.04 3.56 13.18
CA GLU A 2 21.84 2.44 12.28
C GLU A 2 21.90 2.93 10.84
N ARG A 3 22.64 2.21 10.00
CA ARG A 3 22.83 2.61 8.61
C ARG A 3 21.55 2.34 7.84
N LEU A 4 20.94 3.36 7.27
CA LEU A 4 19.80 3.25 6.34
C LEU A 4 20.07 2.29 5.16
N ASN A 5 21.32 1.91 4.95
CA ASN A 5 21.75 0.98 3.90
C ASN A 5 21.85 -0.48 4.36
N ASP A 6 21.49 -0.79 5.62
CA ASP A 6 21.47 -2.18 6.10
C ASP A 6 20.14 -2.85 5.80
N TYR A 7 19.96 -3.25 4.57
CA TYR A 7 18.79 -3.99 4.10
C TYR A 7 19.19 -5.22 3.31
N ARG A 8 18.30 -6.20 3.27
CA ARG A 8 18.38 -7.39 2.43
C ARG A 8 17.22 -7.43 1.45
N THR A 9 17.46 -7.95 0.26
CA THR A 9 16.40 -8.23 -0.71
C THR A 9 15.82 -9.62 -0.44
N VAL A 10 14.51 -9.70 -0.32
CA VAL A 10 13.79 -10.93 0.04
C VAL A 10 12.58 -11.13 -0.86
N PHE A 11 12.20 -12.37 -1.11
CA PHE A 11 10.94 -12.67 -1.79
C PHE A 11 9.77 -12.37 -0.87
N ILE A 12 8.73 -11.75 -1.41
CA ILE A 12 7.53 -11.43 -0.63
C ILE A 12 6.88 -12.70 -0.04
N SER A 13 6.98 -13.81 -0.74
CA SER A 13 6.47 -15.12 -0.31
C SER A 13 7.12 -15.68 0.96
N GLU A 14 8.27 -15.14 1.39
CA GLU A 14 8.89 -15.51 2.67
C GLU A 14 8.09 -14.98 3.88
N PHE A 15 7.37 -13.86 3.70
CA PHE A 15 6.64 -13.18 4.78
C PHE A 15 5.14 -13.42 4.77
N CYS A 16 4.58 -13.80 3.64
CA CYS A 16 3.14 -13.88 3.46
C CYS A 16 2.72 -15.03 2.55
N ASP A 17 1.46 -15.40 2.71
CA ASP A 17 0.72 -16.15 1.71
C ASP A 17 -0.11 -15.16 0.88
N PHE A 18 -0.31 -15.44 -0.41
CA PHE A 18 -1.12 -14.61 -1.26
C PHE A 18 -2.06 -15.45 -2.12
N GLU A 19 -3.24 -14.94 -2.34
CA GLU A 19 -4.23 -15.57 -3.20
C GLU A 19 -5.13 -14.50 -3.86
N ARG A 20 -5.76 -14.86 -4.96
CA ARG A 20 -6.86 -14.04 -5.49
C ARG A 20 -8.01 -14.06 -4.51
N ALA A 21 -8.58 -12.89 -4.22
CA ALA A 21 -9.64 -12.75 -3.23
C ALA A 21 -10.85 -13.60 -3.60
N LYS A 22 -11.42 -14.28 -2.61
CA LYS A 22 -12.57 -15.17 -2.73
C LYS A 22 -13.80 -14.50 -2.13
N LYS A 23 -14.91 -14.54 -2.84
CA LYS A 23 -16.19 -14.02 -2.37
C LYS A 23 -16.59 -14.67 -1.03
N GLY A 24 -17.01 -13.87 -0.07
CA GLY A 24 -17.43 -14.34 1.26
C GLY A 24 -16.29 -14.69 2.21
N LYS A 25 -15.02 -14.54 1.79
CA LYS A 25 -13.86 -14.71 2.67
C LYS A 25 -13.46 -13.37 3.28
N VAL A 26 -13.36 -13.35 4.62
CA VAL A 26 -12.85 -12.21 5.37
C VAL A 26 -11.32 -12.32 5.49
N TYR A 27 -10.63 -11.26 5.12
CA TYR A 27 -9.18 -11.16 5.23
C TYR A 27 -8.81 -10.28 6.43
N PRO A 28 -7.74 -10.64 7.17
CA PRO A 28 -7.38 -9.93 8.40
C PRO A 28 -6.83 -8.53 8.13
N ALA A 29 -6.99 -7.65 9.12
CA ALA A 29 -6.29 -6.37 9.17
C ALA A 29 -4.78 -6.58 8.99
N GLY A 30 -4.10 -5.61 8.36
CA GLY A 30 -2.69 -5.72 8.02
C GLY A 30 -2.41 -6.43 6.69
N SER A 31 -3.42 -6.97 6.01
CA SER A 31 -3.27 -7.53 4.66
C SER A 31 -3.07 -6.42 3.63
N ILE A 32 -2.31 -6.73 2.58
CA ILE A 32 -2.11 -5.86 1.41
C ILE A 32 -2.91 -6.42 0.25
N CYS A 33 -3.65 -5.56 -0.43
CA CYS A 33 -4.43 -5.91 -1.62
C CYS A 33 -3.81 -5.25 -2.86
N VAL A 34 -3.68 -6.01 -3.94
CA VAL A 34 -3.23 -5.50 -5.24
C VAL A 34 -4.30 -5.82 -6.27
N GLN A 35 -4.80 -4.82 -6.97
CA GLN A 35 -5.75 -5.05 -8.05
C GLN A 35 -5.04 -5.75 -9.21
N VAL A 36 -5.53 -6.93 -9.60
CA VAL A 36 -4.93 -7.77 -10.62
C VAL A 36 -5.76 -7.86 -11.91
N SER A 37 -6.98 -7.35 -11.90
CA SER A 37 -7.87 -7.33 -13.06
C SER A 37 -8.04 -5.92 -13.61
N ALA A 38 -7.84 -5.74 -14.91
CA ALA A 38 -8.02 -4.48 -15.65
C ALA A 38 -7.32 -3.30 -14.96
N THR A 39 -6.05 -3.44 -14.62
CA THR A 39 -5.39 -2.56 -13.65
C THR A 39 -4.01 -2.08 -14.04
N LYS A 40 -3.61 -1.03 -13.33
CA LYS A 40 -2.22 -0.54 -13.25
C LYS A 40 -1.54 -0.92 -11.93
N GLY A 41 -2.03 -1.94 -11.21
CA GLY A 41 -1.46 -2.39 -9.94
C GLY A 41 -1.80 -1.50 -8.74
N GLN A 42 -3.06 -1.04 -8.65
CA GLN A 42 -3.50 -0.29 -7.48
C GLN A 42 -3.41 -1.14 -6.22
N THR A 43 -2.95 -0.53 -5.14
CA THR A 43 -2.75 -1.17 -3.85
C THR A 43 -3.68 -0.60 -2.80
N ALA A 44 -4.03 -1.42 -1.82
CA ALA A 44 -4.74 -1.01 -0.62
C ALA A 44 -4.21 -1.78 0.60
N TYR A 45 -4.23 -1.13 1.76
CA TYR A 45 -3.91 -1.74 3.04
C TYR A 45 -5.18 -1.93 3.84
N LEU A 46 -5.41 -3.11 4.41
CA LEU A 46 -6.60 -3.38 5.21
C LEU A 46 -6.38 -2.90 6.66
N GLU A 47 -7.11 -1.87 7.05
CA GLU A 47 -7.10 -1.35 8.44
C GLU A 47 -7.88 -2.23 9.42
N LYS A 48 -8.81 -3.02 8.90
CA LYS A 48 -9.68 -3.92 9.66
C LYS A 48 -9.96 -5.19 8.89
N ASP A 49 -10.44 -6.21 9.59
CA ASP A 49 -10.92 -7.44 8.95
C ASP A 49 -12.11 -7.13 8.06
N GLN A 50 -12.01 -7.50 6.79
CA GLN A 50 -13.08 -7.27 5.80
C GLN A 50 -12.99 -8.22 4.60
N GLU A 51 -14.11 -8.31 3.89
CA GLU A 51 -14.14 -8.97 2.57
C GLU A 51 -13.45 -8.10 1.53
N VAL A 52 -12.85 -8.73 0.53
CA VAL A 52 -12.15 -8.09 -0.58
C VAL A 52 -12.73 -8.59 -1.90
N ASP A 53 -12.93 -7.66 -2.84
CA ASP A 53 -13.42 -7.96 -4.19
C ASP A 53 -12.46 -8.90 -4.94
N SER A 54 -13.01 -9.81 -5.72
CA SER A 54 -12.27 -10.83 -6.50
C SER A 54 -11.32 -10.25 -7.56
N LYS A 55 -11.37 -8.94 -7.83
CA LYS A 55 -10.41 -8.25 -8.69
C LYS A 55 -9.04 -8.03 -8.05
N TYR A 56 -8.93 -8.28 -6.73
CA TYR A 56 -7.69 -8.14 -5.97
C TYR A 56 -7.02 -9.47 -5.68
N CYS A 57 -5.69 -9.44 -5.63
CA CYS A 57 -4.86 -10.44 -4.96
C CYS A 57 -4.57 -9.93 -3.55
N VAL A 58 -4.75 -10.79 -2.53
CA VAL A 58 -4.58 -10.44 -1.12
C VAL A 58 -3.36 -11.14 -0.57
N PHE A 59 -2.49 -10.36 0.06
CA PHE A 59 -1.27 -10.82 0.74
C PHE A 59 -1.52 -10.80 2.24
N THR A 60 -1.54 -11.97 2.86
CA THR A 60 -1.77 -12.15 4.30
C THR A 60 -0.45 -12.48 4.99
N PHE A 61 -0.02 -11.61 5.90
CA PHE A 61 1.29 -11.67 6.53
C PHE A 61 1.32 -12.54 7.79
N LYS A 62 2.48 -13.13 8.06
CA LYS A 62 2.77 -13.86 9.31
C LYS A 62 2.81 -12.86 10.48
N LYS A 63 2.50 -13.36 11.71
CA LYS A 63 2.29 -12.50 12.90
C LYS A 63 3.49 -11.61 13.30
N ASP A 64 4.70 -11.98 12.94
CA ASP A 64 5.92 -11.27 13.38
C ASP A 64 6.38 -10.16 12.41
N CYS A 65 5.59 -9.86 11.39
CA CYS A 65 5.92 -8.84 10.39
C CYS A 65 5.41 -7.47 10.80
N CYS A 66 6.20 -6.42 10.54
CA CYS A 66 5.73 -5.04 10.55
C CYS A 66 4.98 -4.76 9.24
N THR A 67 3.70 -5.09 9.20
CA THR A 67 2.91 -5.05 7.95
C THR A 67 2.81 -3.65 7.35
N ARG A 68 2.79 -2.60 8.18
CA ARG A 68 2.84 -1.20 7.72
C ARG A 68 4.14 -0.88 7.02
N TYR A 69 5.27 -1.31 7.58
CA TYR A 69 6.57 -1.15 6.94
C TYR A 69 6.64 -1.91 5.61
N ILE A 70 6.20 -3.17 5.63
CA ILE A 70 6.14 -4.00 4.40
C ILE A 70 5.27 -3.31 3.35
N TYR A 71 4.13 -2.73 3.72
CA TYR A 71 3.28 -1.99 2.78
C TYR A 71 4.01 -0.83 2.10
N ILE A 72 4.79 -0.06 2.86
CA ILE A 72 5.57 1.07 2.33
C ILE A 72 6.56 0.57 1.26
N VAL A 73 7.39 -0.41 1.59
CA VAL A 73 8.40 -0.93 0.65
C VAL A 73 7.78 -1.69 -0.51
N PHE A 74 6.66 -2.38 -0.27
CA PHE A 74 5.88 -3.06 -1.29
C PHE A 74 5.36 -2.09 -2.35
N CYS A 75 4.70 -1.01 -1.93
CA CYS A 75 4.17 0.01 -2.83
C CYS A 75 5.27 0.70 -3.65
N GLN A 76 6.45 0.86 -3.06
CA GLN A 76 7.58 1.47 -3.74
C GLN A 76 8.20 0.54 -4.80
N ALA A 77 8.30 -0.74 -4.51
CA ALA A 77 8.92 -1.72 -5.41
C ALA A 77 7.96 -2.25 -6.50
N LEU A 78 6.65 -2.23 -6.24
CA LEU A 78 5.64 -2.84 -7.12
C LEU A 78 5.61 -2.27 -8.54
N PRO A 79 5.66 -0.94 -8.78
CA PRO A 79 5.55 -0.39 -10.14
C PRO A 79 6.66 -0.88 -11.07
N GLU A 80 7.90 -0.90 -10.61
CA GLU A 80 9.03 -1.40 -11.39
C GLU A 80 8.91 -2.91 -11.65
N PHE A 81 8.49 -3.67 -10.66
CA PHE A 81 8.24 -5.11 -10.81
C PHE A 81 7.17 -5.37 -11.87
N LEU A 82 6.02 -4.71 -11.78
CA LEU A 82 4.92 -4.87 -12.74
C LEU A 82 5.34 -4.45 -14.15
N HIS A 83 6.12 -3.39 -14.29
CA HIS A 83 6.65 -2.97 -15.58
C HIS A 83 7.47 -4.06 -16.28
N ARG A 84 8.18 -4.90 -15.50
CA ARG A 84 8.96 -6.01 -16.03
C ARG A 84 8.15 -7.26 -16.38
N VAL A 85 7.08 -7.54 -15.61
CA VAL A 85 6.38 -8.85 -15.71
C VAL A 85 4.99 -8.75 -16.33
N GLN A 86 4.38 -7.57 -16.38
CA GLN A 86 3.03 -7.39 -16.92
C GLN A 86 3.05 -7.31 -18.44
N THR A 87 2.40 -8.26 -19.08
CA THR A 87 2.29 -8.34 -20.55
C THR A 87 0.92 -7.95 -21.08
N GLY A 88 -0.05 -7.64 -20.21
CA GLY A 88 -1.42 -7.32 -20.58
C GLY A 88 -2.17 -6.55 -19.51
N LEU A 89 -3.51 -6.49 -19.63
CA LEU A 89 -4.38 -5.76 -18.70
C LEU A 89 -4.57 -6.48 -17.36
N ASN A 90 -4.34 -7.79 -17.32
CA ASN A 90 -4.50 -8.60 -16.12
C ASN A 90 -3.13 -9.08 -15.63
N ILE A 91 -2.99 -9.12 -14.31
CA ILE A 91 -1.81 -9.65 -13.62
C ILE A 91 -2.16 -11.06 -13.16
N VAL A 92 -1.32 -12.03 -13.50
CA VAL A 92 -1.44 -13.40 -13.01
C VAL A 92 -0.83 -13.47 -11.62
N PRO A 93 -1.55 -13.90 -10.56
CA PRO A 93 -1.04 -13.89 -9.18
C PRO A 93 0.30 -14.61 -9.00
N GLU A 94 0.56 -15.66 -9.76
CA GLU A 94 1.78 -16.46 -9.70
C GLU A 94 3.05 -15.67 -10.00
N VAL A 95 2.98 -14.53 -10.69
CA VAL A 95 4.15 -13.68 -10.93
C VAL A 95 4.72 -13.13 -9.64
N PHE A 96 3.90 -12.98 -8.59
CA PHE A 96 4.35 -12.50 -7.28
C PHE A 96 5.29 -13.46 -6.54
N LEU A 97 5.42 -14.71 -6.98
CA LEU A 97 6.48 -15.62 -6.49
C LEU A 97 7.88 -15.09 -6.79
N GLN A 98 8.02 -14.25 -7.82
CA GLN A 98 9.29 -13.62 -8.21
C GLN A 98 9.43 -12.20 -7.65
N PHE A 99 8.43 -11.71 -6.91
CA PHE A 99 8.45 -10.35 -6.39
C PHE A 99 9.36 -10.24 -5.18
N GLN A 100 10.39 -9.41 -5.30
CA GLN A 100 11.36 -9.14 -4.27
C GLN A 100 11.23 -7.71 -3.77
N ILE A 101 11.40 -7.55 -2.47
CA ILE A 101 11.38 -6.25 -1.79
C ILE A 101 12.63 -6.05 -0.95
N PRO A 102 13.16 -4.82 -0.83
CA PRO A 102 14.23 -4.50 0.10
C PRO A 102 13.65 -4.38 1.51
N VAL A 103 14.23 -5.10 2.47
CA VAL A 103 13.76 -5.08 3.87
C VAL A 103 14.94 -4.76 4.78
N HIS A 104 14.81 -3.72 5.61
CA HIS A 104 15.81 -3.40 6.62
C HIS A 104 15.84 -4.49 7.70
N ASN A 105 17.04 -4.82 8.17
CA ASN A 105 17.23 -5.90 9.14
C ASN A 105 16.75 -5.51 10.54
N SER A 106 16.85 -4.24 10.91
CA SER A 106 16.45 -3.74 12.22
C SER A 106 14.94 -3.48 12.30
N ARG A 107 14.27 -4.12 13.25
CA ARG A 107 12.87 -3.90 13.57
C ARG A 107 12.61 -2.47 14.06
N GLU A 108 13.49 -1.95 14.87
CA GLU A 108 13.41 -0.59 15.40
C GLU A 108 13.48 0.45 14.26
N LEU A 109 14.36 0.23 13.28
CA LEU A 109 14.43 1.08 12.10
C LEU A 109 13.16 0.99 11.25
N GLN A 110 12.59 -0.20 11.08
CA GLN A 110 11.30 -0.38 10.37
C GLN A 110 10.18 0.44 11.04
N GLU A 111 10.06 0.36 12.34
CA GLU A 111 9.05 1.09 13.12
C GLU A 111 9.29 2.62 13.06
N HIS A 112 10.53 3.04 13.09
CA HIS A 112 10.89 4.45 12.93
C HIS A 112 10.50 4.99 11.54
N ILE A 113 10.77 4.22 10.48
CA ILE A 113 10.34 4.57 9.11
C ILE A 113 8.83 4.71 9.03
N VAL A 114 8.08 3.77 9.61
CA VAL A 114 6.60 3.84 9.65
C VAL A 114 6.14 5.10 10.36
N ALA A 115 6.73 5.44 11.51
CA ALA A 115 6.36 6.63 12.27
C ALA A 115 6.63 7.92 11.47
N CYS A 116 7.77 8.02 10.80
CA CYS A 116 8.12 9.17 9.97
C CYS A 116 7.15 9.33 8.80
N ILE A 117 6.89 8.26 8.05
CA ILE A 117 5.98 8.31 6.89
C ILE A 117 4.55 8.63 7.35
N SER A 118 4.07 8.01 8.44
CA SER A 118 2.73 8.29 8.97
C SER A 118 2.57 9.75 9.41
N SER A 119 3.62 10.35 9.95
CA SER A 119 3.61 11.77 10.33
C SER A 119 3.50 12.68 9.11
N ILE A 120 4.24 12.38 8.05
CA ILE A 120 4.19 13.11 6.77
C ILE A 120 2.79 12.97 6.13
N ASP A 121 2.26 11.77 6.08
CA ASP A 121 0.91 11.51 5.52
C ASP A 121 -0.18 12.24 6.32
N ALA A 122 -0.04 12.35 7.64
CA ALA A 122 -0.96 13.12 8.47
C ALA A 122 -0.91 14.62 8.16
N GLU A 123 0.29 15.15 7.91
CA GLU A 123 0.46 16.56 7.52
C GLU A 123 -0.12 16.84 6.12
N ILE A 124 0.14 15.96 5.15
CA ILE A 124 -0.44 16.05 3.80
C ILE A 124 -1.97 16.10 3.89
N ARG A 125 -2.60 15.22 4.66
CA ARG A 125 -4.07 15.22 4.83
C ARG A 125 -4.60 16.53 5.40
N LYS A 126 -3.94 17.11 6.38
CA LYS A 126 -4.33 18.43 6.94
C LYS A 126 -4.26 19.53 5.89
N GLU A 127 -3.20 19.55 5.07
CA GLU A 127 -3.06 20.51 4.01
C GLU A 127 -4.14 20.35 2.92
N GLU A 128 -4.47 19.10 2.57
CA GLU A 128 -5.54 18.79 1.63
C GLU A 128 -6.91 19.26 2.15
N GLU A 129 -7.22 19.01 3.43
CA GLU A 129 -8.44 19.50 4.09
C GLU A 129 -8.50 21.03 4.11
N TYR A 130 -7.38 21.69 4.38
CA TYR A 130 -7.30 23.15 4.35
C TYR A 130 -7.54 23.70 2.94
N ILE A 131 -6.94 23.11 1.92
CA ILE A 131 -7.14 23.49 0.51
C ILE A 131 -8.62 23.33 0.11
N GLU A 132 -9.26 22.23 0.50
CA GLU A 132 -10.67 21.99 0.18
C GLU A 132 -11.59 23.00 0.88
N SER A 133 -11.32 23.32 2.13
CA SER A 133 -12.03 24.37 2.87
C SER A 133 -11.87 25.74 2.24
N ALA A 134 -10.68 26.08 1.78
CA ALA A 134 -10.40 27.33 1.07
C ALA A 134 -11.15 27.42 -0.28
N LYS A 135 -11.19 26.31 -1.04
CA LYS A 135 -11.97 26.22 -2.28
C LYS A 135 -13.47 26.43 -2.03
N MET A 136 -14.01 25.82 -0.98
CA MET A 136 -15.40 26.01 -0.57
C MET A 136 -15.69 27.47 -0.22
N CYS A 137 -14.83 28.09 0.58
CA CYS A 137 -14.94 29.49 0.94
C CYS A 137 -14.92 30.41 -0.28
N LYS A 138 -13.98 30.19 -1.21
CA LYS A 138 -13.93 30.91 -2.50
C LYS A 138 -15.23 30.79 -3.28
N LYS A 139 -15.77 29.57 -3.39
CA LYS A 139 -17.04 29.30 -4.09
C LYS A 139 -18.20 30.09 -3.48
N ILE A 140 -18.33 30.11 -2.16
CA ILE A 140 -19.36 30.84 -1.44
C ILE A 140 -19.25 32.36 -1.70
N HIS A 141 -18.04 32.92 -1.64
CA HIS A 141 -17.83 34.34 -1.89
C HIS A 141 -18.19 34.72 -3.31
N LEU A 142 -17.76 33.94 -4.32
CA LEU A 142 -18.11 34.17 -5.71
C LEU A 142 -19.63 34.15 -5.92
N GLN A 143 -20.33 33.18 -5.32
CA GLN A 143 -21.81 33.13 -5.42
C GLN A 143 -22.48 34.36 -4.84
N LYS A 144 -21.96 34.92 -3.74
CA LYS A 144 -22.52 36.13 -3.10
C LYS A 144 -22.21 37.41 -3.88
N MET A 145 -21.10 37.42 -4.62
CA MET A 145 -20.70 38.61 -5.39
C MET A 145 -21.49 38.80 -6.69
N PHE A 146 -22.07 37.74 -7.21
CA PHE A 146 -22.74 37.72 -8.52
C PHE A 146 -24.24 37.41 -8.47
N ILE A 147 -24.85 37.56 -7.31
CA ILE A 147 -26.33 37.49 -7.14
C ILE A 147 -26.96 38.84 -7.32
#